data_8612f9542dfcea754da411e5fd765d69
#
_entry.id   8612f9542dfcea754da411e5fd765d69
#
_cell.length_a   1.000
_cell.length_b   1.000
_cell.length_c   1.000
_cell.angle_alpha   90.00
_cell.angle_beta   90.00
_cell.angle_gamma   90.00
#
_symmetry.space_group_name_H-M   'P 1'
#
loop_
_entity.id
_entity.type
_entity.pdbx_description
1 polymer ?
#
loop_
_entity_poly.entity_id
_entity_poly.type
_entity_poly.pdbx_seq_one_letter_code
_entity_poly.pdbx_strand_id
1 'polypeptide(L)'
;MESIIKEIEMMMELPLHERQKAYFQDLLNAAKPVTIVPAADVLEDYELDYIRHVIKPKPKECYRNSHLLCEAFPERILYCEGKTNVPIPIDHAFNKVGDAYIDITFEFALHENPSIYEYVTFGEYDAKTI
;
A
#
# COMPACT_ATOMS: atom_id res chain seq x y z
N MET A 1 -4.60 -11.42 12.25
CA MET A 1 -4.05 -10.79 11.06
C MET A 1 -5.09 -10.21 10.10
N GLU A 2 -6.34 -10.18 10.49
CA GLU A 2 -7.43 -9.67 9.65
C GLU A 2 -8.19 -8.54 10.33
N SER A 3 -7.48 -7.78 11.20
CA SER A 3 -8.12 -6.72 11.97
C SER A 3 -8.67 -5.59 11.09
N ILE A 4 -8.02 -5.30 9.96
CA ILE A 4 -8.47 -4.27 9.03
C ILE A 4 -9.82 -4.69 8.41
N ILE A 5 -9.89 -5.92 7.90
CA ILE A 5 -11.12 -6.45 7.29
C ILE A 5 -12.23 -6.54 8.32
N LYS A 6 -11.91 -7.06 9.52
CA LYS A 6 -12.89 -7.15 10.61
C LYS A 6 -13.42 -5.77 11.02
N GLU A 7 -12.57 -4.75 11.03
CA GLU A 7 -13.01 -3.40 11.35
C GLU A 7 -14.01 -2.89 10.31
N ILE A 8 -13.75 -3.13 9.02
CA ILE A 8 -14.69 -2.75 7.96
C ILE A 8 -16.00 -3.53 8.13
N GLU A 9 -15.95 -4.82 8.42
CA GLU A 9 -17.13 -5.64 8.66
C GLU A 9 -17.94 -5.11 9.85
N MET A 10 -17.28 -4.69 10.92
CA MET A 10 -17.92 -4.10 12.09
C MET A 10 -18.61 -2.77 11.72
N MET A 11 -18.00 -1.96 10.87
CA MET A 11 -18.61 -0.72 10.38
C MET A 11 -19.90 -0.99 9.61
N MET A 12 -19.99 -2.12 8.91
CA MET A 12 -21.20 -2.52 8.19
C MET A 12 -22.38 -2.84 9.10
N GLU A 13 -22.14 -3.15 10.37
CA GLU A 13 -23.18 -3.44 11.34
C GLU A 13 -23.81 -2.18 11.94
N LEU A 14 -23.22 -1.01 11.70
CA LEU A 14 -23.76 0.26 12.18
C LEU A 14 -24.94 0.70 11.30
N PRO A 15 -25.85 1.57 11.84
CA PRO A 15 -26.96 2.10 11.04
C PRO A 15 -26.44 3.13 10.03
N LEU A 16 -25.89 2.65 8.93
CA LEU A 16 -25.28 3.47 7.89
C LEU A 16 -26.29 3.80 6.79
N HIS A 17 -26.06 4.92 6.10
CA HIS A 17 -26.70 5.20 4.82
C HIS A 17 -26.39 4.12 3.80
N GLU A 18 -27.27 3.91 2.83
CA GLU A 18 -27.07 2.93 1.77
C GLU A 18 -25.77 3.17 1.00
N ARG A 19 -25.41 4.45 0.76
CA ARG A 19 -24.15 4.80 0.10
C ARG A 19 -22.94 4.38 0.91
N GLN A 20 -23.00 4.54 2.23
CA GLN A 20 -21.90 4.14 3.11
C GLN A 20 -21.78 2.62 3.15
N LYS A 21 -22.91 1.90 3.19
CA LYS A 21 -22.89 0.43 3.13
C LYS A 21 -22.31 -0.06 1.82
N ALA A 22 -22.71 0.55 0.70
CA ALA A 22 -22.18 0.20 -0.62
C ALA A 22 -20.67 0.44 -0.68
N TYR A 23 -20.20 1.56 -0.13
CA TYR A 23 -18.78 1.88 -0.08
C TYR A 23 -17.99 0.81 0.69
N PHE A 24 -18.43 0.48 1.90
CA PHE A 24 -17.76 -0.53 2.71
C PHE A 24 -17.83 -1.92 2.07
N GLN A 25 -18.95 -2.26 1.43
CA GLN A 25 -19.08 -3.52 0.73
C GLN A 25 -18.10 -3.60 -0.46
N ASP A 26 -17.93 -2.49 -1.19
CA ASP A 26 -16.96 -2.42 -2.28
C ASP A 26 -15.53 -2.60 -1.76
N LEU A 27 -15.20 -2.00 -0.61
CA LEU A 27 -13.90 -2.21 0.02
C LEU A 27 -13.70 -3.68 0.38
N LEU A 28 -14.71 -4.31 0.99
CA LEU A 28 -14.62 -5.74 1.36
C LEU A 28 -14.46 -6.63 0.14
N ASN A 29 -15.19 -6.32 -0.94
CA ASN A 29 -15.10 -7.09 -2.17
C ASN A 29 -13.72 -6.99 -2.82
N ALA A 30 -13.08 -5.83 -2.71
CA ALA A 30 -11.75 -5.58 -3.28
C ALA A 30 -10.62 -5.95 -2.34
N ALA A 31 -10.90 -6.13 -1.04
CA ALA A 31 -9.88 -6.31 -0.02
C ALA A 31 -9.05 -7.57 -0.24
N LYS A 32 -7.74 -7.41 -0.22
CA LYS A 32 -6.80 -8.51 -0.36
C LYS A 32 -5.68 -8.32 0.66
N PRO A 33 -5.61 -9.18 1.69
CA PRO A 33 -4.48 -9.16 2.63
C PRO A 33 -3.19 -9.49 1.89
N VAL A 34 -2.14 -8.73 2.18
CA VAL A 34 -0.83 -8.90 1.55
C VAL A 34 0.27 -8.82 2.60
N THR A 35 1.42 -9.39 2.27
CA THR A 35 2.61 -9.33 3.11
C THR A 35 3.67 -8.46 2.43
N ILE A 36 4.28 -7.58 3.21
CA ILE A 36 5.34 -6.70 2.71
C ILE A 36 6.69 -7.39 2.89
N VAL A 37 7.52 -7.32 1.85
CA VAL A 37 8.89 -7.81 1.88
C VAL A 37 9.86 -6.63 1.78
N PRO A 38 11.14 -6.79 2.20
CA PRO A 38 12.14 -5.76 1.97
C PRO A 38 12.31 -5.45 0.48
N ALA A 39 12.44 -4.18 0.15
CA ALA A 39 12.62 -3.77 -1.25
C ALA A 39 13.82 -4.44 -1.91
N ALA A 40 14.91 -4.64 -1.15
CA ALA A 40 16.10 -5.27 -1.66
C ALA A 40 15.91 -6.73 -2.09
N ASP A 41 14.84 -7.39 -1.62
CA ASP A 41 14.55 -8.76 -2.01
C ASP A 41 14.00 -8.86 -3.44
N VAL A 42 13.45 -7.79 -3.97
CA VAL A 42 12.74 -7.82 -5.26
C VAL A 42 13.19 -6.75 -6.25
N LEU A 43 13.93 -5.74 -5.81
CA LEU A 43 14.39 -4.65 -6.67
C LEU A 43 15.88 -4.81 -7.01
N GLU A 44 16.25 -4.33 -8.19
CA GLU A 44 17.64 -4.26 -8.62
C GLU A 44 18.35 -3.09 -7.95
N ASP A 45 19.70 -3.13 -7.92
CA ASP A 45 20.48 -2.10 -7.28
C ASP A 45 20.22 -0.71 -7.86
N TYR A 46 20.04 -0.59 -9.18
CA TYR A 46 19.75 0.70 -9.80
C TYR A 46 18.36 1.23 -9.41
N GLU A 47 17.41 0.35 -9.15
CA GLU A 47 16.08 0.74 -8.67
C GLU A 47 16.17 1.24 -7.24
N LEU A 48 16.92 0.58 -6.39
CA LEU A 48 17.15 1.01 -5.01
C LEU A 48 17.88 2.36 -4.97
N ASP A 49 18.87 2.56 -5.83
CA ASP A 49 19.58 3.83 -5.92
C ASP A 49 18.65 4.95 -6.36
N TYR A 50 17.75 4.68 -7.30
CA TYR A 50 16.76 5.65 -7.74
C TYR A 50 15.84 6.07 -6.58
N ILE A 51 15.41 5.10 -5.78
CA ILE A 51 14.58 5.40 -4.60
C ILE A 51 15.33 6.32 -3.65
N ARG A 52 16.58 6.00 -3.33
CA ARG A 52 17.36 6.77 -2.34
C ARG A 52 17.74 8.15 -2.82
N HIS A 53 18.09 8.30 -4.10
CA HIS A 53 18.74 9.52 -4.60
C HIS A 53 17.83 10.40 -5.45
N VAL A 54 16.75 9.86 -6.02
CA VAL A 54 15.83 10.62 -6.86
C VAL A 54 14.47 10.78 -6.20
N ILE A 55 13.82 9.69 -5.82
CA ILE A 55 12.51 9.77 -5.16
C ILE A 55 12.66 10.41 -3.78
N LYS A 56 13.66 9.97 -3.02
CA LYS A 56 13.90 10.46 -1.65
C LYS A 56 12.63 10.40 -0.84
N PRO A 57 12.14 9.19 -0.50
CA PRO A 57 10.85 9.03 0.19
C PRO A 57 10.76 9.90 1.43
N LYS A 58 9.60 10.54 1.60
CA LYS A 58 9.34 11.46 2.71
C LYS A 58 8.29 10.85 3.64
N PRO A 59 8.45 11.02 4.97
CA PRO A 59 7.42 10.60 5.91
C PRO A 59 6.07 11.25 5.60
N LYS A 60 4.99 10.51 5.81
CA LYS A 60 3.60 10.98 5.58
C LYS A 60 3.26 11.30 4.12
N GLU A 61 4.12 10.94 3.18
CA GLU A 61 3.90 11.17 1.76
C GLU A 61 3.87 9.85 0.98
N CYS A 62 3.22 8.83 1.54
CA CYS A 62 3.17 7.51 0.94
C CYS A 62 2.59 7.52 -0.47
N TYR A 63 1.56 8.33 -0.73
CA TYR A 63 0.96 8.44 -2.06
C TYR A 63 1.96 8.98 -3.08
N ARG A 64 2.64 10.08 -2.74
CA ARG A 64 3.69 10.65 -3.59
C ARG A 64 4.82 9.66 -3.83
N ASN A 65 5.34 9.06 -2.76
CA ASN A 65 6.48 8.16 -2.83
C ASN A 65 6.18 6.96 -3.75
N SER A 66 5.03 6.34 -3.54
CA SER A 66 4.62 5.15 -4.28
C SER A 66 4.25 5.44 -5.73
N HIS A 67 3.65 6.61 -5.97
CA HIS A 67 3.30 7.07 -7.30
C HIS A 67 4.55 7.31 -8.15
N LEU A 68 5.55 8.00 -7.58
CA LEU A 68 6.81 8.26 -8.26
C LEU A 68 7.56 6.98 -8.62
N LEU A 69 7.50 5.98 -7.74
CA LEU A 69 8.15 4.71 -8.02
C LEU A 69 7.46 3.98 -9.18
N CYS A 70 6.14 3.96 -9.19
CA CYS A 70 5.37 3.36 -10.29
C CYS A 70 5.66 4.07 -11.62
N GLU A 71 5.70 5.41 -11.61
CA GLU A 71 5.99 6.16 -12.83
C GLU A 71 7.41 5.95 -13.35
N ALA A 72 8.37 5.74 -12.45
CA ALA A 72 9.77 5.53 -12.84
C ALA A 72 9.98 4.17 -13.52
N PHE A 73 9.23 3.15 -13.10
CA PHE A 73 9.38 1.78 -13.60
C PHE A 73 8.01 1.20 -13.98
N PRO A 74 7.33 1.79 -14.99
CA PRO A 74 5.90 1.53 -15.23
C PRO A 74 5.59 0.12 -15.70
N GLU A 75 6.55 -0.59 -16.28
CA GLU A 75 6.33 -1.95 -16.77
C GLU A 75 6.57 -3.02 -15.71
N ARG A 76 7.10 -2.62 -14.57
CA ARG A 76 7.56 -3.53 -13.55
C ARG A 76 6.86 -3.32 -12.22
N ILE A 77 6.50 -2.08 -11.89
CA ILE A 77 6.03 -1.72 -10.56
C ILE A 77 4.64 -1.11 -10.63
N LEU A 78 3.72 -1.66 -9.86
CA LEU A 78 2.36 -1.14 -9.72
C LEU A 78 2.25 -0.23 -8.50
N TYR A 79 1.27 0.66 -8.55
CA TYR A 79 0.86 1.53 -7.45
C TYR A 79 -0.32 0.88 -6.74
N CYS A 80 -0.25 0.77 -5.42
CA CYS A 80 -1.31 0.14 -4.61
C CYS A 80 -1.87 1.13 -3.61
N GLU A 81 -3.20 1.09 -3.46
CA GLU A 81 -3.90 1.81 -2.40
C GLU A 81 -4.59 0.81 -1.50
N GLY A 82 -4.49 1.04 -0.20
CA GLY A 82 -5.09 0.15 0.78
C GLY A 82 -5.03 0.73 2.17
N LYS A 83 -4.85 -0.14 3.13
CA LYS A 83 -4.70 0.23 4.54
C LYS A 83 -3.57 -0.56 5.17
N THR A 84 -2.95 0.04 6.18
CA THR A 84 -2.02 -0.66 7.07
C THR A 84 -2.39 -0.34 8.52
N ASN A 85 -2.03 -1.23 9.43
CA ASN A 85 -2.39 -1.14 10.85
C ASN A 85 -1.17 -0.73 11.68
N VAL A 86 -1.04 0.57 12.06
CA VAL A 86 0.14 1.14 12.74
C VAL A 86 -0.28 2.18 13.78
N PRO A 87 -0.70 1.84 14.98
CA PRO A 87 -1.32 0.61 15.44
C PRO A 87 -2.81 0.49 15.06
N ILE A 88 -3.40 1.58 14.53
CA ILE A 88 -4.78 1.61 14.03
C ILE A 88 -4.75 1.64 12.50
N PRO A 89 -5.80 1.13 11.84
CA PRO A 89 -5.84 1.16 10.38
C PRO A 89 -5.83 2.58 9.83
N ILE A 90 -4.92 2.84 8.92
CA ILE A 90 -4.79 4.11 8.20
C ILE A 90 -4.77 3.85 6.70
N ASP A 91 -5.28 4.81 5.93
CA ASP A 91 -5.14 4.78 4.49
C ASP A 91 -3.66 4.88 4.13
N HIS A 92 -3.23 4.07 3.18
CA HIS A 92 -1.81 3.97 2.88
C HIS A 92 -1.59 3.54 1.43
N ALA A 93 -0.53 4.04 0.82
CA ALA A 93 -0.10 3.62 -0.50
C ALA A 93 1.23 2.90 -0.42
N PHE A 94 1.39 1.91 -1.29
CA PHE A 94 2.60 1.09 -1.37
C PHE A 94 2.72 0.56 -2.80
N ASN A 95 3.62 -0.37 -3.06
CA ASN A 95 3.87 -0.82 -4.42
C ASN A 95 3.88 -2.35 -4.52
N LYS A 96 3.57 -2.84 -5.71
CA LYS A 96 3.66 -4.25 -6.05
C LYS A 96 4.72 -4.46 -7.14
N VAL A 97 5.59 -5.43 -6.94
CA VAL A 97 6.66 -5.80 -7.87
C VAL A 97 6.54 -7.30 -8.13
N GLY A 98 6.06 -7.69 -9.32
CA GLY A 98 5.73 -9.09 -9.57
C GLY A 98 4.60 -9.52 -8.62
N ASP A 99 4.84 -10.57 -7.84
CA ASP A 99 3.87 -11.05 -6.86
C ASP A 99 4.15 -10.52 -5.45
N ALA A 100 5.18 -9.70 -5.29
CA ALA A 100 5.59 -9.18 -3.98
C ALA A 100 5.13 -7.75 -3.77
N TYR A 101 4.98 -7.35 -2.51
CA TYR A 101 4.60 -6.00 -2.11
C TYR A 101 5.72 -5.38 -1.28
N ILE A 102 5.99 -4.11 -1.52
CA ILE A 102 7.02 -3.34 -0.82
C ILE A 102 6.45 -2.01 -0.34
N ASP A 103 7.03 -1.43 0.70
CA ASP A 103 6.64 -0.14 1.25
C ASP A 103 7.86 0.74 1.43
N ILE A 104 8.12 1.58 0.43
CA ILE A 104 9.32 2.43 0.44
C ILE A 104 9.21 3.58 1.44
N THR A 105 7.99 3.96 1.84
CA THR A 105 7.81 5.01 2.84
C THR A 105 8.29 4.54 4.22
N PHE A 106 7.82 3.38 4.69
CA PHE A 106 8.25 2.85 5.97
C PHE A 106 9.73 2.46 5.95
N GLU A 107 10.19 1.86 4.87
CA GLU A 107 11.55 1.34 4.79
C GLU A 107 12.59 2.45 4.64
N PHE A 108 12.37 3.41 3.74
CA PHE A 108 13.38 4.41 3.36
C PHE A 108 13.16 5.77 4.03
N ALA A 109 11.94 6.13 4.39
CA ALA A 109 11.67 7.41 5.05
C ALA A 109 11.65 7.28 6.58
N LEU A 110 11.08 6.19 7.10
CA LEU A 110 10.97 5.97 8.54
C LEU A 110 12.01 4.99 9.07
N HIS A 111 12.73 4.29 8.18
CA HIS A 111 13.74 3.28 8.54
C HIS A 111 13.17 2.19 9.44
N GLU A 112 11.96 1.77 9.17
CA GLU A 112 11.25 0.71 9.89
C GLU A 112 11.11 -0.53 9.01
N ASN A 113 10.90 -1.68 9.65
CA ASN A 113 10.62 -2.92 8.95
C ASN A 113 9.10 -3.03 8.72
N PRO A 114 8.62 -2.80 7.49
CA PRO A 114 7.16 -2.81 7.23
C PRO A 114 6.54 -4.20 7.33
N SER A 115 7.33 -5.27 7.29
CA SER A 115 6.79 -6.63 7.32
C SER A 115 6.14 -7.01 8.64
N ILE A 116 6.34 -6.21 9.69
CA ILE A 116 5.71 -6.46 10.99
C ILE A 116 4.28 -5.94 11.07
N TYR A 117 3.82 -5.17 10.11
CA TYR A 117 2.48 -4.59 10.10
C TYR A 117 1.54 -5.37 9.19
N GLU A 118 0.26 -5.25 9.47
CA GLU A 118 -0.79 -5.79 8.60
C GLU A 118 -1.04 -4.85 7.43
N TYR A 119 -1.16 -5.41 6.21
CA TYR A 119 -1.51 -4.64 5.02
C TYR A 119 -2.66 -5.29 4.29
N VAL A 120 -3.55 -4.44 3.77
CA VAL A 120 -4.63 -4.86 2.88
C VAL A 120 -4.64 -3.92 1.68
N THR A 121 -4.64 -4.45 0.47
CA THR A 121 -4.82 -3.63 -0.73
C THR A 121 -6.28 -3.66 -1.17
N PHE A 122 -6.78 -2.52 -1.63
CA PHE A 122 -8.10 -2.39 -2.25
C PHE A 122 -8.00 -2.12 -3.74
N GLY A 123 -6.85 -1.69 -4.24
CA GLY A 123 -6.64 -1.43 -5.65
C GLY A 123 -5.17 -1.46 -6.03
N GLU A 124 -4.91 -1.99 -7.22
CA GLU A 124 -3.57 -2.08 -7.81
C GLU A 124 -3.65 -1.45 -9.20
N TYR A 125 -2.80 -0.47 -9.48
CA TYR A 125 -2.90 0.34 -10.69
C TYR A 125 -1.55 0.46 -11.37
N ASP A 126 -1.56 0.44 -12.71
CA ASP A 126 -0.36 0.75 -13.47
C ASP A 126 -0.21 2.26 -13.68
N ALA A 127 0.94 2.67 -14.25
CA ALA A 127 1.25 4.08 -14.44
C ALA A 127 0.28 4.80 -15.40
N LYS A 128 -0.45 4.06 -16.22
CA LYS A 128 -1.40 4.65 -17.17
C LYS A 128 -2.72 5.02 -16.53
N THR A 129 -3.06 4.35 -15.41
CA THR A 129 -4.36 4.52 -14.76
C THR A 129 -4.30 5.41 -13.52
N ILE A 130 -3.13 5.83 -13.10
CA ILE A 130 -2.96 6.71 -11.93
C ILE A 130 -2.82 8.20 -12.28
#